data_ea319f34b7d88d7130bc614832fb5eae
#
_entry.id   ea319f34b7d88d7130bc614832fb5eae
#
_cell.length_a   1.000
_cell.length_b   1.000
_cell.length_c   1.000
_cell.angle_alpha   90.00
_cell.angle_beta   90.00
_cell.angle_gamma   90.00
#
_symmetry.space_group_name_H-M   'P 1'
#
loop_
_entity.id
_entity.type
_entity.pdbx_description
1 polymer ?
#
loop_
_entity_poly.entity_id
_entity_poly.type
_entity_poly.pdbx_seq_one_letter_code
_entity_poly.pdbx_strand_id
1 'polypeptide(L)'
;MQAKKIAPCHACYFCREHGGECAYKDDMAEILQAMIDADVLVLASPVYFYSIDAQLEAVIDRTVARWLEVKNKEFYYIMTAADEDKSSMDTTLACFRGYADCVNGAKEMGVIYGTGVYEKGKVLNTPAMAEAYEMGKNV
;
A
#
# COMPACT_ATOMS: atom_id res chain seq x y z
N MET A 1 2.21 -9.51 -2.60
CA MET A 1 3.33 -9.20 -1.68
C MET A 1 3.82 -10.44 -0.94
N GLN A 2 2.95 -11.29 -0.41
CA GLN A 2 3.31 -12.44 0.44
C GLN A 2 4.37 -13.40 -0.14
N ALA A 3 4.44 -13.55 -1.46
CA ALA A 3 5.41 -14.41 -2.14
C ALA A 3 6.73 -13.67 -2.50
N LYS A 4 6.79 -12.36 -2.31
CA LYS A 4 7.94 -11.53 -2.67
C LYS A 4 8.91 -11.39 -1.49
N LYS A 5 10.21 -11.36 -1.79
CA LYS A 5 11.27 -11.16 -0.79
C LYS A 5 11.66 -9.68 -0.82
N ILE A 6 11.35 -8.98 0.26
CA ILE A 6 11.63 -7.55 0.40
C ILE A 6 12.25 -7.34 1.78
N ALA A 7 13.52 -6.97 1.83
CA ALA A 7 14.18 -6.58 3.07
C ALA A 7 13.75 -5.17 3.48
N PRO A 8 13.65 -4.85 4.79
CA PRO A 8 13.39 -3.50 5.25
C PRO A 8 14.52 -2.54 4.84
N CYS A 9 14.21 -1.26 4.72
CA CYS A 9 15.20 -0.23 4.45
C CYS A 9 16.12 -0.03 5.67
N HIS A 10 17.44 -0.04 5.46
CA HIS A 10 18.42 0.20 6.52
C HIS A 10 19.01 1.62 6.50
N ALA A 11 18.41 2.54 5.73
CA ALA A 11 18.87 3.92 5.61
C ALA A 11 20.39 4.04 5.27
N CYS A 12 20.91 3.12 4.46
CA CYS A 12 22.35 3.07 4.11
C CYS A 12 22.76 4.12 3.08
N TYR A 13 21.79 4.84 2.49
CA TYR A 13 21.97 5.87 1.45
C TYR A 13 22.62 5.41 0.14
N PHE A 14 22.91 4.14 -0.04
CA PHE A 14 23.50 3.59 -1.26
C PHE A 14 22.75 4.05 -2.52
N CYS A 15 21.44 4.02 -2.52
CA CYS A 15 20.61 4.42 -3.66
C CYS A 15 20.80 5.88 -4.09
N ARG A 16 21.16 6.78 -3.17
CA ARG A 16 21.40 8.20 -3.49
C ARG A 16 22.65 8.41 -4.35
N GLU A 17 23.66 7.55 -4.14
CA GLU A 17 24.94 7.62 -4.83
C GLU A 17 25.00 6.77 -6.10
N HIS A 18 24.01 5.87 -6.27
CA HIS A 18 23.98 4.89 -7.35
C HIS A 18 22.71 5.01 -8.24
N GLY A 19 22.26 6.24 -8.50
CA GLY A 19 21.19 6.50 -9.47
C GLY A 19 19.84 5.85 -9.13
N GLY A 20 19.53 5.65 -7.83
CA GLY A 20 18.31 5.00 -7.38
C GLY A 20 18.40 3.47 -7.27
N GLU A 21 19.56 2.88 -7.55
CA GLU A 21 19.76 1.44 -7.37
C GLU A 21 19.93 1.11 -5.89
N CYS A 22 19.17 0.12 -5.39
CA CYS A 22 19.30 -0.31 -4.00
C CYS A 22 20.46 -1.28 -3.81
N ALA A 23 21.11 -1.23 -2.64
CA ALA A 23 22.13 -2.21 -2.25
C ALA A 23 21.56 -3.64 -2.14
N TYR A 24 20.30 -3.78 -1.75
CA TYR A 24 19.62 -5.08 -1.72
C TYR A 24 19.20 -5.52 -3.12
N LYS A 25 19.57 -6.75 -3.48
CA LYS A 25 19.16 -7.42 -4.72
C LYS A 25 17.99 -8.37 -4.40
N ASP A 26 16.82 -7.80 -4.22
CA ASP A 26 15.58 -8.49 -3.90
C ASP A 26 14.43 -8.07 -4.85
N ASP A 27 13.21 -8.53 -4.59
CA ASP A 27 12.07 -8.27 -5.49
C ASP A 27 11.63 -6.79 -5.52
N MET A 28 12.19 -5.93 -4.67
CA MET A 28 11.77 -4.53 -4.60
C MET A 28 12.05 -3.74 -5.88
N ALA A 29 13.10 -4.06 -6.61
CA ALA A 29 13.43 -3.37 -7.86
C ALA A 29 12.31 -3.54 -8.91
N GLU A 30 11.78 -4.76 -9.04
CA GLU A 30 10.65 -5.07 -9.92
C GLU A 30 9.36 -4.35 -9.47
N ILE A 31 9.08 -4.39 -8.15
CA ILE A 31 7.89 -3.75 -7.59
C ILE A 31 7.94 -2.24 -7.79
N LEU A 32 9.05 -1.61 -7.50
CA LEU A 32 9.21 -0.17 -7.65
C LEU A 32 9.07 0.27 -9.11
N GLN A 33 9.62 -0.50 -10.05
CA GLN A 33 9.42 -0.23 -11.46
C GLN A 33 7.94 -0.34 -11.85
N ALA A 34 7.24 -1.39 -11.40
CA ALA A 34 5.80 -1.53 -11.64
C ALA A 34 4.98 -0.37 -11.03
N MET A 35 5.35 0.14 -9.84
CA MET A 35 4.71 1.30 -9.24
C MET A 35 4.95 2.59 -10.04
N ILE A 36 6.14 2.72 -10.65
CA ILE A 36 6.46 3.87 -11.52
C ILE A 36 5.64 3.82 -12.81
N ASP A 37 5.49 2.64 -13.40
CA ASP A 37 4.83 2.46 -14.70
C ASP A 37 3.29 2.47 -14.60
N ALA A 38 2.73 2.11 -13.46
CA ALA A 38 1.28 2.07 -13.27
C ALA A 38 0.67 3.48 -13.12
N ASP A 39 -0.53 3.69 -13.63
CA ASP A 39 -1.33 4.90 -13.38
C ASP A 39 -2.09 4.81 -12.05
N VAL A 40 -2.47 3.61 -11.64
CA VAL A 40 -3.28 3.32 -10.45
C VAL A 40 -2.49 2.46 -9.45
N LEU A 41 -2.50 2.87 -8.20
CA LEU A 41 -1.91 2.13 -7.09
C LEU A 41 -2.99 1.74 -6.07
N VAL A 42 -3.19 0.45 -5.86
CA VAL A 42 -4.06 -0.08 -4.82
C VAL A 42 -3.22 -0.50 -3.61
N LEU A 43 -3.31 0.24 -2.52
CA LEU A 43 -2.67 -0.13 -1.26
C LEU A 43 -3.67 -0.92 -0.42
N ALA A 44 -3.35 -2.20 -0.17
CA ALA A 44 -4.21 -3.10 0.59
C ALA A 44 -3.46 -3.69 1.77
N SER A 45 -4.05 -3.60 2.96
CA SER A 45 -3.47 -4.15 4.19
C SER A 45 -4.53 -4.67 5.15
N PRO A 46 -4.28 -5.80 5.84
CA PRO A 46 -4.95 -6.05 7.11
C PRO A 46 -4.53 -5.00 8.13
N VAL A 47 -5.41 -4.72 9.08
CA VAL A 47 -5.09 -3.83 10.20
C VAL A 47 -4.47 -4.65 11.32
N TYR A 48 -3.21 -4.42 11.60
CA TYR A 48 -2.48 -5.02 12.70
C TYR A 48 -2.09 -3.96 13.72
N PHE A 49 -2.63 -4.06 14.94
CA PHE A 49 -2.39 -3.07 15.99
C PHE A 49 -2.62 -1.63 15.53
N TYR A 50 -3.74 -1.40 14.84
CA TYR A 50 -4.16 -0.10 14.29
C TYR A 50 -3.26 0.45 13.17
N SER A 51 -2.40 -0.39 12.56
CA SER A 51 -1.47 0.04 11.52
C SER A 51 -1.49 -0.89 10.31
N ILE A 52 -0.76 -0.52 9.25
CA ILE A 52 -0.51 -1.38 8.08
C ILE A 52 0.39 -2.55 8.45
N ASP A 53 0.34 -3.61 7.64
CA ASP A 53 1.23 -4.75 7.84
C ASP A 53 2.70 -4.41 7.49
N ALA A 54 3.62 -5.10 8.16
CA ALA A 54 5.06 -4.86 8.00
C ALA A 54 5.57 -5.10 6.57
N GLN A 55 4.92 -5.97 5.81
CA GLN A 55 5.30 -6.26 4.43
C GLN A 55 5.03 -5.07 3.51
N LEU A 56 3.89 -4.41 3.68
CA LEU A 56 3.56 -3.22 2.92
C LEU A 56 4.41 -2.02 3.36
N GLU A 57 4.64 -1.87 4.67
CA GLU A 57 5.55 -0.85 5.20
C GLU A 57 6.95 -0.96 4.61
N ALA A 58 7.48 -2.19 4.54
CA ALA A 58 8.80 -2.42 3.92
C ALA A 58 8.84 -2.00 2.44
N VAL A 59 7.73 -2.16 1.70
CA VAL A 59 7.66 -1.66 0.32
C VAL A 59 7.65 -0.15 0.29
N ILE A 60 6.80 0.50 1.09
CA ILE A 60 6.70 1.96 1.18
C ILE A 60 8.07 2.56 1.48
N ASP A 61 8.74 2.11 2.54
CA ASP A 61 10.09 2.55 2.92
C ASP A 61 11.09 2.42 1.77
N ARG A 62 11.03 1.32 1.05
CA ARG A 62 11.98 1.01 -0.03
C ARG A 62 11.71 1.80 -1.30
N THR A 63 10.55 2.46 -1.44
CA THR A 63 10.32 3.39 -2.56
C THR A 63 11.29 4.58 -2.53
N VAL A 64 11.88 4.89 -1.37
CA VAL A 64 12.85 5.98 -1.19
C VAL A 64 13.97 5.99 -2.25
N ALA A 65 14.29 4.83 -2.82
CA ALA A 65 15.33 4.70 -3.84
C ALA A 65 15.03 5.54 -5.11
N ARG A 66 13.74 5.60 -5.53
CA ARG A 66 13.30 6.30 -6.74
C ARG A 66 11.93 6.96 -6.55
N TRP A 67 11.57 7.35 -5.32
CA TRP A 67 10.24 7.83 -4.98
C TRP A 67 9.77 9.05 -5.80
N LEU A 68 10.70 9.91 -6.25
CA LEU A 68 10.38 11.05 -7.10
C LEU A 68 9.87 10.66 -8.51
N GLU A 69 10.08 9.42 -8.92
CA GLU A 69 9.58 8.89 -10.18
C GLU A 69 8.16 8.32 -10.04
N VAL A 70 7.74 7.99 -8.82
CA VAL A 70 6.35 7.63 -8.50
C VAL A 70 5.55 8.93 -8.41
N LYS A 71 4.85 9.29 -9.47
CA LYS A 71 4.11 10.57 -9.57
C LYS A 71 2.84 10.43 -10.38
N ASN A 72 1.89 11.37 -10.18
CA ASN A 72 0.61 11.42 -10.91
C ASN A 72 -0.18 10.11 -10.79
N LYS A 73 -0.30 9.56 -9.56
CA LYS A 73 -0.95 8.28 -9.31
C LYS A 73 -2.36 8.46 -8.74
N GLU A 74 -3.27 7.61 -9.18
CA GLU A 74 -4.56 7.43 -8.55
C GLU A 74 -4.44 6.34 -7.48
N PHE A 75 -4.80 6.68 -6.23
CA PHE A 75 -4.70 5.78 -5.11
C PHE A 75 -6.06 5.25 -4.68
N TYR A 76 -6.13 3.94 -4.49
CA TYR A 76 -7.24 3.27 -3.84
C TYR A 76 -6.72 2.55 -2.59
N TYR A 77 -7.49 2.58 -1.50
CA TYR A 77 -7.09 1.97 -0.24
C TYR A 77 -8.08 0.87 0.16
N ILE A 78 -7.56 -0.30 0.51
CA ILE A 78 -8.37 -1.42 1.00
C ILE A 78 -7.81 -1.84 2.36
N MET A 79 -8.66 -1.81 3.37
CA MET A 79 -8.30 -2.23 4.73
C MET A 79 -9.26 -3.30 5.23
N THR A 80 -8.73 -4.26 5.99
CA THR A 80 -9.54 -5.27 6.67
C THR A 80 -9.17 -5.35 8.14
N ALA A 81 -10.18 -5.38 9.03
CA ALA A 81 -9.98 -5.50 10.47
C ALA A 81 -10.93 -6.51 11.10
N ALA A 82 -10.50 -7.11 12.20
CA ALA A 82 -11.35 -7.92 13.05
C ALA A 82 -12.43 -7.10 13.77
N ASP A 83 -12.08 -5.84 14.09
CA ASP A 83 -12.96 -4.91 14.75
C ASP A 83 -14.14 -4.51 13.84
N GLU A 84 -15.32 -4.35 14.43
CA GLU A 84 -16.52 -3.87 13.72
C GLU A 84 -16.56 -2.34 13.62
N ASP A 85 -15.83 -1.65 14.51
CA ASP A 85 -15.75 -0.19 14.49
C ASP A 85 -14.77 0.28 13.42
N LYS A 86 -15.30 1.02 12.45
CA LYS A 86 -14.53 1.62 11.35
C LYS A 86 -13.41 2.53 11.84
N SER A 87 -13.56 3.18 13.00
CA SER A 87 -12.54 4.08 13.57
C SER A 87 -11.25 3.34 13.93
N SER A 88 -11.31 2.02 14.14
CA SER A 88 -10.11 1.19 14.36
C SER A 88 -9.13 1.19 13.17
N MET A 89 -9.59 1.63 12.00
CA MET A 89 -8.78 1.71 10.76
C MET A 89 -8.20 3.11 10.49
N ASP A 90 -8.52 4.12 11.29
CA ASP A 90 -8.14 5.52 11.02
C ASP A 90 -6.63 5.70 10.93
N THR A 91 -5.88 5.05 11.82
CA THR A 91 -4.40 5.12 11.80
C THR A 91 -3.82 4.43 10.57
N THR A 92 -4.38 3.29 10.17
CA THR A 92 -3.98 2.58 8.94
C THR A 92 -4.23 3.44 7.71
N LEU A 93 -5.39 4.10 7.64
CA LEU A 93 -5.69 5.04 6.56
C LEU A 93 -4.74 6.25 6.57
N ALA A 94 -4.40 6.76 7.75
CA ALA A 94 -3.43 7.85 7.88
C ALA A 94 -2.03 7.44 7.37
N CYS A 95 -1.60 6.19 7.56
CA CYS A 95 -0.34 5.67 6.98
C CYS A 95 -0.39 5.68 5.44
N PHE A 96 -1.48 5.24 4.83
CA PHE A 96 -1.63 5.28 3.37
C PHE A 96 -1.62 6.71 2.82
N ARG A 97 -2.37 7.61 3.46
CA ARG A 97 -2.41 9.02 3.08
C ARG A 97 -1.05 9.70 3.25
N GLY A 98 -0.33 9.39 4.33
CA GLY A 98 1.02 9.90 4.54
C GLY A 98 1.99 9.52 3.42
N TYR A 99 1.91 8.30 2.90
CA TYR A 99 2.67 7.91 1.72
C TYR A 99 2.21 8.66 0.46
N ALA A 100 0.90 8.73 0.21
CA ALA A 100 0.35 9.42 -0.95
C ALA A 100 0.71 10.92 -0.95
N ASP A 101 0.73 11.58 0.21
CA ASP A 101 1.15 12.97 0.37
C ASP A 101 2.61 13.22 -0.06
N CYS A 102 3.45 12.18 -0.03
CA CYS A 102 4.81 12.23 -0.55
C CYS A 102 4.89 12.02 -2.07
N VAL A 103 3.80 11.63 -2.73
CA VAL A 103 3.75 11.35 -4.18
C VAL A 103 3.19 12.56 -4.92
N ASN A 104 4.03 13.21 -5.72
CA ASN A 104 3.60 14.39 -6.47
C ASN A 104 2.46 14.04 -7.46
N GLY A 105 1.35 14.78 -7.36
CA GLY A 105 0.18 14.58 -8.19
C GLY A 105 -0.66 13.35 -7.81
N ALA A 106 -0.52 12.84 -6.59
CA ALA A 106 -1.38 11.80 -6.05
C ALA A 106 -2.83 12.27 -5.91
N LYS A 107 -3.77 11.34 -6.17
CA LYS A 107 -5.20 11.55 -5.98
C LYS A 107 -5.79 10.35 -5.24
N GLU A 108 -6.43 10.58 -4.10
CA GLU A 108 -7.23 9.56 -3.43
C GLU A 108 -8.55 9.38 -4.19
N MET A 109 -8.79 8.18 -4.71
CA MET A 109 -9.96 7.86 -5.53
C MET A 109 -11.02 7.07 -4.76
N GLY A 110 -10.61 6.28 -3.78
CA GLY A 110 -11.56 5.52 -2.97
C GLY A 110 -10.93 4.74 -1.83
N VAL A 111 -11.77 4.43 -0.82
CA VAL A 111 -11.36 3.69 0.38
C VAL A 111 -12.40 2.60 0.67
N ILE A 112 -11.95 1.38 0.80
CA ILE A 112 -12.77 0.22 1.18
C ILE A 112 -12.43 -0.20 2.62
N TYR A 113 -13.48 -0.35 3.42
CA TYR A 113 -13.39 -0.73 4.84
C TYR A 113 -14.04 -2.10 5.06
N GLY A 114 -13.24 -3.14 5.17
CA GLY A 114 -13.67 -4.49 5.55
C GLY A 114 -13.63 -4.67 7.07
N THR A 115 -14.68 -4.23 7.78
CA THR A 115 -14.80 -4.36 9.23
C THR A 115 -15.34 -5.72 9.65
N GLY A 116 -15.01 -6.18 10.86
CA GLY A 116 -15.54 -7.42 11.45
C GLY A 116 -15.11 -8.70 10.71
N VAL A 117 -13.98 -8.70 9.99
CA VAL A 117 -13.54 -9.81 9.13
C VAL A 117 -12.31 -10.52 9.67
N TYR A 118 -12.47 -11.24 10.77
CA TYR A 118 -11.38 -12.00 11.38
C TYR A 118 -11.10 -13.32 10.67
N GLU A 119 -12.15 -14.07 10.32
CA GLU A 119 -12.01 -15.40 9.74
C GLU A 119 -11.82 -15.36 8.22
N LYS A 120 -11.04 -16.32 7.71
CA LYS A 120 -10.82 -16.47 6.27
C LYS A 120 -12.15 -16.58 5.50
N GLY A 121 -12.31 -15.72 4.51
CA GLY A 121 -13.50 -15.72 3.65
C GLY A 121 -14.68 -14.93 4.19
N LYS A 122 -14.68 -14.48 5.46
CA LYS A 122 -15.79 -13.71 6.03
C LYS A 122 -16.08 -12.43 5.23
N VAL A 123 -15.05 -11.79 4.68
CA VAL A 123 -15.18 -10.59 3.84
C VAL A 123 -16.10 -10.77 2.64
N LEU A 124 -16.21 -12.00 2.09
CA LEU A 124 -17.02 -12.30 0.91
C LEU A 124 -18.53 -12.00 1.10
N ASN A 125 -18.97 -12.00 2.36
CA ASN A 125 -20.37 -11.77 2.73
C ASN A 125 -20.59 -10.36 3.32
N THR A 126 -19.65 -9.44 3.13
CA THR A 126 -19.74 -8.06 3.61
C THR A 126 -19.99 -7.08 2.45
N PRO A 127 -20.54 -5.89 2.73
CA PRO A 127 -20.68 -4.83 1.73
C PRO A 127 -19.35 -4.46 1.05
N ALA A 128 -18.23 -4.58 1.75
CA ALA A 128 -16.90 -4.23 1.24
C ALA A 128 -16.54 -4.96 -0.05
N MET A 129 -16.99 -6.22 -0.24
CA MET A 129 -16.77 -6.96 -1.50
C MET A 129 -17.51 -6.33 -2.68
N ALA A 130 -18.77 -5.97 -2.48
CA ALA A 130 -19.57 -5.32 -3.54
C ALA A 130 -19.02 -3.91 -3.86
N GLU A 131 -18.67 -3.15 -2.82
CA GLU A 131 -18.07 -1.83 -2.97
C GLU A 131 -16.74 -1.89 -3.73
N ALA A 132 -15.85 -2.83 -3.38
CA ALA A 132 -14.58 -3.01 -4.07
C ALA A 132 -14.77 -3.41 -5.54
N TYR A 133 -15.73 -4.31 -5.81
CA TYR A 133 -16.05 -4.72 -7.17
C TYR A 133 -16.59 -3.56 -8.03
N GLU A 134 -17.56 -2.79 -7.52
CA GLU A 134 -18.12 -1.64 -8.25
C GLU A 134 -17.08 -0.53 -8.42
N MET A 135 -16.21 -0.31 -7.44
CA MET A 135 -15.11 0.64 -7.55
C MET A 135 -14.13 0.21 -8.65
N GLY A 136 -13.73 -1.06 -8.69
CA GLY A 136 -12.79 -1.59 -9.68
C GLY A 136 -13.33 -1.60 -11.12
N LYS A 137 -14.66 -1.55 -11.33
CA LYS A 137 -15.24 -1.43 -12.68
C LYS A 137 -15.06 -0.05 -13.31
N ASN A 138 -14.74 0.95 -12.50
CA ASN A 138 -14.62 2.35 -12.91
C ASN A 138 -13.16 2.84 -12.93
N VAL A 139 -12.21 1.91 -12.85
CA VAL A 139 -10.76 2.17 -12.90
C VAL A 139 -10.21 1.98 -14.30
#